data_c65745a048ddb53e7aa541dbff1b6916
#
_entry.id   c65745a048ddb53e7aa541dbff1b6916
#
_cell.length_a   1.000
_cell.length_b   1.000
_cell.length_c   1.000
_cell.angle_alpha   90.00
_cell.angle_beta   90.00
_cell.angle_gamma   90.00
#
_symmetry.space_group_name_H-M   'P 1'
#
loop_
_entity.id
_entity.type
_entity.pdbx_description
1 polymer ?
#
loop_
_entity_poly.entity_id
_entity_poly.type
_entity_poly.pdbx_seq_one_letter_code
_entity_poly.pdbx_strand_id
1 'polypeptide(L)'
;MAYDFKAVESKWHQNWNDTKAYQVQEDKTKPKYYVLDMFPYPSGAGLHVGHPLGYIASDIFARYKRQKGFNVLHPMGFDAFGLPAEQYAIQTGRHPEDTTEENLATYKRQLNNIGLSFDWDRQVKTCDPKYYMWTQKIFLLFFNAWYDNKEDKAKHIDVLQTLFETEGNENVKASADYEGTFSADEWKSWSKKAQEDVLQKYRLAYIDFADVNWCDALGTVLANDEVKDGVSERGGFPVEQKLMKQWFNK
;
A
#
# COMPACT_ATOMS: atom_id res chain seq x y z
N MET A 1 10.67 -0.88 -51.40
CA MET A 1 10.75 -0.01 -50.21
C MET A 1 11.01 -0.88 -48.99
N ALA A 2 11.98 -0.53 -48.19
CA ALA A 2 12.19 -1.26 -46.92
C ALA A 2 11.02 -0.96 -45.96
N TYR A 3 10.55 -1.95 -45.22
CA TYR A 3 9.50 -1.79 -44.21
C TYR A 3 10.02 -0.95 -43.06
N ASP A 4 9.45 0.24 -42.87
CA ASP A 4 9.82 1.14 -41.77
C ASP A 4 8.93 0.85 -40.52
N PHE A 5 9.39 -0.09 -39.70
CA PHE A 5 8.67 -0.48 -38.50
C PHE A 5 8.56 0.68 -37.46
N LYS A 6 9.57 1.57 -37.38
CA LYS A 6 9.54 2.70 -36.45
C LYS A 6 8.45 3.70 -36.79
N ALA A 7 8.28 4.01 -38.09
CA ALA A 7 7.19 4.88 -38.52
C ALA A 7 5.82 4.27 -38.26
N VAL A 8 5.67 2.96 -38.46
CA VAL A 8 4.43 2.23 -38.19
C VAL A 8 4.11 2.20 -36.69
N GLU A 9 5.08 1.87 -35.83
CA GLU A 9 4.92 1.88 -34.40
C GLU A 9 4.53 3.25 -33.87
N SER A 10 5.26 4.30 -34.23
CA SER A 10 4.97 5.67 -33.84
C SER A 10 3.55 6.11 -34.23
N LYS A 11 3.13 5.79 -35.46
CA LYS A 11 1.78 6.08 -35.95
C LYS A 11 0.71 5.41 -35.08
N TRP A 12 0.89 4.12 -34.74
CA TRP A 12 -0.13 3.40 -34.01
C TRP A 12 -0.14 3.75 -32.52
N HIS A 13 1.01 4.00 -31.90
CA HIS A 13 1.05 4.52 -30.53
C HIS A 13 0.32 5.86 -30.42
N GLN A 14 0.56 6.78 -31.38
CA GLN A 14 -0.15 8.05 -31.41
C GLN A 14 -1.67 7.82 -31.58
N ASN A 15 -2.08 6.98 -32.52
CA ASN A 15 -3.48 6.66 -32.73
C ASN A 15 -4.16 6.09 -31.50
N TRP A 16 -3.55 5.15 -30.78
CA TRP A 16 -4.11 4.57 -29.56
C TRP A 16 -4.26 5.60 -28.42
N ASN A 17 -3.31 6.53 -28.32
CA ASN A 17 -3.38 7.62 -27.34
C ASN A 17 -4.51 8.59 -27.69
N ASP A 18 -4.59 9.04 -28.94
CA ASP A 18 -5.57 10.03 -29.40
C ASP A 18 -7.01 9.49 -29.33
N THR A 19 -7.19 8.23 -29.69
CA THR A 19 -8.49 7.56 -29.65
C THR A 19 -8.85 6.99 -28.29
N LYS A 20 -7.93 7.05 -27.32
CA LYS A 20 -8.06 6.42 -26.01
C LYS A 20 -8.49 4.94 -26.10
N ALA A 21 -7.84 4.22 -27.03
CA ALA A 21 -8.23 2.86 -27.46
C ALA A 21 -8.34 1.84 -26.31
N TYR A 22 -7.64 2.07 -25.22
CA TYR A 22 -7.59 1.16 -24.06
C TYR A 22 -8.31 1.69 -22.82
N GLN A 23 -8.92 2.87 -22.91
CA GLN A 23 -9.69 3.45 -21.83
C GLN A 23 -10.94 2.60 -21.54
N VAL A 24 -11.11 2.18 -20.30
CA VAL A 24 -12.32 1.49 -19.86
C VAL A 24 -13.49 2.49 -19.77
N GLN A 25 -14.64 2.08 -20.27
CA GLN A 25 -15.90 2.84 -20.12
C GLN A 25 -16.78 2.15 -19.09
N GLU A 26 -17.61 2.93 -18.36
CA GLU A 26 -18.58 2.36 -17.42
C GLU A 26 -19.79 1.77 -18.15
N ASP A 27 -19.54 0.79 -18.99
CA ASP A 27 -20.55 0.10 -19.79
C ASP A 27 -21.07 -1.16 -19.06
N LYS A 28 -22.30 -1.07 -18.55
CA LYS A 28 -22.96 -2.18 -17.85
C LYS A 28 -23.51 -3.28 -18.79
N THR A 29 -23.53 -3.04 -20.11
CA THR A 29 -24.03 -4.01 -21.10
C THR A 29 -23.02 -5.06 -21.47
N LYS A 30 -21.73 -4.79 -21.22
CA LYS A 30 -20.63 -5.72 -21.49
C LYS A 30 -20.17 -6.47 -20.23
N PRO A 31 -19.79 -7.74 -20.37
CA PRO A 31 -19.20 -8.47 -19.25
C PRO A 31 -17.89 -7.81 -18.84
N LYS A 32 -17.70 -7.60 -17.54
CA LYS A 32 -16.51 -6.96 -16.97
C LYS A 32 -15.35 -7.94 -16.91
N TYR A 33 -14.15 -7.43 -17.14
CA TYR A 33 -12.92 -8.17 -16.91
C TYR A 33 -11.85 -7.25 -16.34
N TYR A 34 -11.15 -7.70 -15.29
CA TYR A 34 -10.09 -6.96 -14.63
C TYR A 34 -8.77 -7.72 -14.78
N VAL A 35 -7.78 -7.06 -15.37
CA VAL A 35 -6.40 -7.55 -15.48
C VAL A 35 -5.53 -6.69 -14.60
N LEU A 36 -4.88 -7.30 -13.62
CA LEU A 36 -4.04 -6.62 -12.65
C LEU A 36 -2.59 -7.08 -12.78
N ASP A 37 -1.71 -6.13 -12.93
CA ASP A 37 -0.26 -6.32 -12.87
C ASP A 37 0.31 -5.84 -11.54
N MET A 38 1.46 -6.38 -11.15
CA MET A 38 2.23 -5.87 -10.03
C MET A 38 2.85 -4.52 -10.44
N PHE A 39 2.56 -3.47 -9.67
CA PHE A 39 3.11 -2.15 -9.92
C PHE A 39 4.61 -2.12 -9.67
N PRO A 40 5.42 -1.52 -10.56
CA PRO A 40 6.85 -1.41 -10.35
C PRO A 40 7.18 -0.39 -9.25
N TYR A 41 8.29 -0.63 -8.55
CA TYR A 41 8.91 0.39 -7.70
C TYR A 41 9.71 1.36 -8.56
N PRO A 42 9.51 2.68 -8.47
CA PRO A 42 10.28 3.67 -9.22
C PRO A 42 11.66 3.93 -8.60
N SER A 43 12.39 2.88 -8.26
CA SER A 43 13.65 2.89 -7.50
C SER A 43 14.91 3.11 -8.33
N GLY A 44 14.78 3.41 -9.60
CA GLY A 44 15.91 3.60 -10.51
C GLY A 44 15.53 4.32 -11.79
N ALA A 45 16.51 4.59 -12.64
CA ALA A 45 16.36 5.41 -13.85
C ALA A 45 15.52 4.77 -14.98
N GLY A 46 14.91 3.60 -14.75
CA GLY A 46 14.06 2.94 -15.74
C GLY A 46 13.79 1.48 -15.45
N LEU A 47 13.00 0.88 -16.35
CA LEU A 47 12.64 -0.54 -16.30
C LEU A 47 13.86 -1.44 -16.58
N HIS A 48 13.93 -2.57 -15.90
CA HIS A 48 14.80 -3.68 -16.29
C HIS A 48 14.00 -4.74 -17.04
N VAL A 49 14.68 -5.67 -17.70
CA VAL A 49 14.05 -6.70 -18.57
C VAL A 49 13.06 -7.62 -17.84
N GLY A 50 13.13 -7.74 -16.53
CA GLY A 50 12.17 -8.52 -15.73
C GLY A 50 10.77 -7.91 -15.67
N HIS A 51 10.64 -6.58 -15.77
CA HIS A 51 9.33 -5.92 -15.74
C HIS A 51 8.44 -6.32 -16.93
N PRO A 52 8.90 -6.24 -18.20
CA PRO A 52 8.07 -6.62 -19.34
C PRO A 52 7.64 -8.08 -19.35
N LEU A 53 8.37 -8.97 -18.70
CA LEU A 53 8.08 -10.41 -18.71
C LEU A 53 6.65 -10.73 -18.22
N GLY A 54 6.26 -10.16 -17.10
CA GLY A 54 4.89 -10.30 -16.58
C GLY A 54 3.88 -9.48 -17.39
N TYR A 55 4.22 -8.23 -17.72
CA TYR A 55 3.32 -7.29 -18.37
C TYR A 55 2.93 -7.69 -19.80
N ILE A 56 3.82 -8.35 -20.54
CA ILE A 56 3.51 -8.85 -21.88
C ILE A 56 2.44 -9.98 -21.82
N ALA A 57 2.55 -10.87 -20.85
CA ALA A 57 1.59 -11.96 -20.70
C ALA A 57 0.19 -11.43 -20.36
N SER A 58 0.08 -10.53 -19.40
CA SER A 58 -1.19 -9.90 -19.00
C SER A 58 -1.76 -9.02 -20.12
N ASP A 59 -0.93 -8.31 -20.87
CA ASP A 59 -1.35 -7.49 -22.01
C ASP A 59 -1.95 -8.34 -23.15
N ILE A 60 -1.32 -9.44 -23.48
CA ILE A 60 -1.86 -10.38 -24.50
C ILE A 60 -3.25 -10.84 -24.06
N PHE A 61 -3.41 -11.19 -22.79
CA PHE A 61 -4.69 -11.63 -22.25
C PHE A 61 -5.74 -10.51 -22.22
N ALA A 62 -5.35 -9.30 -21.85
CA ALA A 62 -6.21 -8.12 -21.86
C ALA A 62 -6.74 -7.82 -23.28
N ARG A 63 -5.87 -7.86 -24.28
CA ARG A 63 -6.23 -7.68 -25.70
C ARG A 63 -7.18 -8.79 -26.18
N TYR A 64 -6.89 -10.04 -25.85
CA TYR A 64 -7.77 -11.17 -26.17
C TYR A 64 -9.18 -10.95 -25.59
N LYS A 65 -9.29 -10.57 -24.33
CA LYS A 65 -10.58 -10.32 -23.69
C LYS A 65 -11.34 -9.14 -24.35
N ARG A 66 -10.65 -8.05 -24.70
CA ARG A 66 -11.28 -6.95 -25.45
C ARG A 66 -11.84 -7.41 -26.78
N GLN A 67 -11.08 -8.23 -27.53
CA GLN A 67 -11.55 -8.80 -28.82
C GLN A 67 -12.74 -9.76 -28.63
N LYS A 68 -12.89 -10.37 -27.46
CA LYS A 68 -14.06 -11.19 -27.11
C LYS A 68 -15.27 -10.37 -26.63
N GLY A 69 -15.20 -9.04 -26.69
CA GLY A 69 -16.31 -8.16 -26.32
C GLY A 69 -16.43 -7.84 -24.84
N PHE A 70 -15.43 -8.19 -24.02
CA PHE A 70 -15.41 -7.80 -22.61
C PHE A 70 -15.07 -6.31 -22.44
N ASN A 71 -15.63 -5.70 -21.41
CA ASN A 71 -15.19 -4.40 -20.92
C ASN A 71 -14.01 -4.62 -19.98
N VAL A 72 -12.79 -4.35 -20.47
CA VAL A 72 -11.55 -4.71 -19.78
C VAL A 72 -10.93 -3.50 -19.10
N LEU A 73 -10.83 -3.56 -17.76
CA LEU A 73 -9.98 -2.67 -16.99
C LEU A 73 -8.58 -3.30 -16.87
N HIS A 74 -7.58 -2.67 -17.48
CA HIS A 74 -6.16 -3.03 -17.38
C HIS A 74 -5.36 -1.80 -16.93
N PRO A 75 -5.40 -1.48 -15.62
CA PRO A 75 -4.71 -0.31 -15.09
C PRO A 75 -3.22 -0.59 -14.93
N MET A 76 -2.44 0.47 -14.87
CA MET A 76 -1.06 0.46 -14.41
C MET A 76 -0.89 1.47 -13.28
N GLY A 77 0.09 1.25 -12.45
CA GLY A 77 0.43 2.14 -11.37
C GLY A 77 1.89 2.03 -10.97
N PHE A 78 2.21 2.68 -9.87
CA PHE A 78 3.56 2.73 -9.32
C PHE A 78 3.48 2.62 -7.80
N ASP A 79 4.23 1.67 -7.26
CA ASP A 79 4.43 1.56 -5.82
C ASP A 79 5.58 2.49 -5.43
N ALA A 80 5.20 3.73 -5.10
CA ALA A 80 6.13 4.84 -4.98
C ALA A 80 6.46 5.22 -3.53
N PHE A 81 5.99 4.45 -2.55
CA PHE A 81 6.39 4.55 -1.16
C PHE A 81 7.51 3.56 -0.82
N GLY A 82 8.25 3.88 0.24
CA GLY A 82 9.14 2.97 0.92
C GLY A 82 10.61 3.14 0.59
N LEU A 83 11.42 2.28 1.20
CA LEU A 83 12.86 2.33 1.23
C LEU A 83 13.54 2.48 -0.15
N PRO A 84 13.09 1.82 -1.24
CA PRO A 84 13.75 1.98 -2.53
C PRO A 84 13.77 3.40 -3.06
N ALA A 85 12.67 4.13 -2.95
CA ALA A 85 12.56 5.53 -3.39
C ALA A 85 13.34 6.47 -2.46
N GLU A 86 13.28 6.25 -1.16
CA GLU A 86 13.98 7.04 -0.13
C GLU A 86 15.50 6.89 -0.27
N GLN A 87 16.00 5.67 -0.40
CA GLN A 87 17.44 5.41 -0.58
C GLN A 87 17.98 6.00 -1.88
N TYR A 88 17.21 5.93 -2.96
CA TYR A 88 17.59 6.58 -4.21
C TYR A 88 17.68 8.10 -4.07
N ALA A 89 16.73 8.71 -3.36
CA ALA A 89 16.75 10.14 -3.07
C ALA A 89 17.96 10.54 -2.21
N ILE A 90 18.29 9.77 -1.18
CA ILE A 90 19.48 9.98 -0.33
C ILE A 90 20.75 9.88 -1.18
N GLN A 91 20.89 8.87 -2.03
CA GLN A 91 22.06 8.68 -2.89
C GLN A 91 22.27 9.81 -3.90
N THR A 92 21.17 10.39 -4.40
CA THR A 92 21.22 11.48 -5.38
C THR A 92 21.27 12.87 -4.73
N GLY A 93 21.03 12.98 -3.42
CA GLY A 93 20.96 14.26 -2.71
C GLY A 93 19.75 15.11 -3.08
N ARG A 94 18.69 14.52 -3.65
CA ARG A 94 17.48 15.18 -4.15
C ARG A 94 16.26 14.83 -3.30
N HIS A 95 15.24 15.69 -3.35
CA HIS A 95 13.98 15.39 -2.68
C HIS A 95 13.31 14.12 -3.26
N PRO A 96 12.76 13.23 -2.42
CA PRO A 96 12.13 11.99 -2.90
C PRO A 96 11.02 12.22 -3.94
N GLU A 97 10.23 13.27 -3.81
CA GLU A 97 9.16 13.61 -4.74
C GLU A 97 9.70 13.89 -6.15
N ASP A 98 10.76 14.72 -6.27
CA ASP A 98 11.35 15.09 -7.56
C ASP A 98 11.91 13.88 -8.29
N THR A 99 12.67 13.04 -7.58
CA THR A 99 13.25 11.83 -8.15
C THR A 99 12.20 10.80 -8.53
N THR A 100 11.15 10.69 -7.73
CA THR A 100 10.01 9.80 -8.00
C THR A 100 9.28 10.24 -9.26
N GLU A 101 8.91 11.51 -9.41
CA GLU A 101 8.18 12.00 -10.59
C GLU A 101 8.99 11.81 -11.89
N GLU A 102 10.30 12.07 -11.87
CA GLU A 102 11.16 11.83 -13.04
C GLU A 102 11.23 10.34 -13.41
N ASN A 103 11.35 9.48 -12.41
CA ASN A 103 11.37 8.04 -12.64
C ASN A 103 10.02 7.54 -13.18
N LEU A 104 8.90 8.01 -12.62
CA LEU A 104 7.56 7.68 -13.10
C LEU A 104 7.37 8.07 -14.57
N ALA A 105 7.79 9.27 -14.94
CA ALA A 105 7.72 9.74 -16.34
C ALA A 105 8.53 8.82 -17.26
N THR A 106 9.72 8.40 -16.83
CA THR A 106 10.59 7.48 -17.59
C THR A 106 9.98 6.10 -17.73
N TYR A 107 9.47 5.53 -16.63
CA TYR A 107 8.80 4.21 -16.64
C TYR A 107 7.57 4.22 -17.57
N LYS A 108 6.72 5.24 -17.45
CA LYS A 108 5.54 5.39 -18.31
C LYS A 108 5.91 5.47 -19.78
N ARG A 109 6.91 6.27 -20.11
CA ARG A 109 7.43 6.39 -21.50
C ARG A 109 7.94 5.04 -22.01
N GLN A 110 8.69 4.29 -21.19
CA GLN A 110 9.24 2.99 -21.58
C GLN A 110 8.13 1.94 -21.78
N LEU A 111 7.13 1.88 -20.88
CA LEU A 111 5.97 0.99 -21.00
C LEU A 111 5.14 1.32 -22.25
N ASN A 112 4.96 2.60 -22.56
CA ASN A 112 4.30 3.03 -23.79
C ASN A 112 5.08 2.63 -25.05
N ASN A 113 6.43 2.72 -25.01
CA ASN A 113 7.25 2.31 -26.15
C ASN A 113 7.16 0.80 -26.44
N ILE A 114 6.91 -0.03 -25.44
CA ILE A 114 6.63 -1.46 -25.63
C ILE A 114 5.25 -1.68 -26.27
N GLY A 115 4.36 -0.68 -26.18
CA GLY A 115 3.03 -0.72 -26.79
C GLY A 115 1.99 -1.47 -25.96
N LEU A 116 2.16 -1.56 -24.64
CA LEU A 116 1.22 -2.22 -23.74
C LEU A 116 -0.13 -1.48 -23.67
N SER A 117 -1.21 -2.22 -23.52
CA SER A 117 -2.59 -1.71 -23.57
C SER A 117 -3.14 -1.28 -22.21
N PHE A 118 -2.35 -0.51 -21.48
CA PHE A 118 -2.78 0.02 -20.17
C PHE A 118 -3.76 1.18 -20.31
N ASP A 119 -4.71 1.22 -19.38
CA ASP A 119 -5.58 2.39 -19.20
C ASP A 119 -4.90 3.41 -18.27
N TRP A 120 -4.20 4.36 -18.86
CA TRP A 120 -3.48 5.40 -18.13
C TRP A 120 -4.37 6.43 -17.44
N ASP A 121 -5.65 6.53 -17.80
CA ASP A 121 -6.61 7.37 -17.09
C ASP A 121 -6.97 6.75 -15.72
N ARG A 122 -6.68 5.47 -15.52
CA ARG A 122 -6.81 4.73 -14.25
C ARG A 122 -5.46 4.47 -13.58
N GLN A 123 -4.46 5.31 -13.87
CA GLN A 123 -3.14 5.20 -13.25
C GLN A 123 -3.23 5.37 -11.73
N VAL A 124 -2.53 4.51 -11.00
CA VAL A 124 -2.37 4.57 -9.54
C VAL A 124 -0.95 5.01 -9.20
N LYS A 125 -0.84 5.90 -8.21
CA LYS A 125 0.43 6.30 -7.60
C LYS A 125 0.25 6.23 -6.08
N THR A 126 0.91 5.28 -5.41
CA THR A 126 0.67 5.00 -3.99
C THR A 126 1.05 6.15 -3.07
N CYS A 127 2.00 7.00 -3.48
CA CYS A 127 2.39 8.21 -2.76
C CYS A 127 1.47 9.42 -3.00
N ASP A 128 0.45 9.31 -3.87
CA ASP A 128 -0.52 10.39 -4.04
C ASP A 128 -1.41 10.53 -2.79
N PRO A 129 -1.55 11.74 -2.20
CA PRO A 129 -2.45 11.97 -1.06
C PRO A 129 -3.88 11.47 -1.30
N LYS A 130 -4.40 11.58 -2.53
CA LYS A 130 -5.73 11.09 -2.89
C LYS A 130 -5.83 9.56 -2.85
N TYR A 131 -4.71 8.86 -2.96
CA TYR A 131 -4.66 7.41 -2.83
C TYR A 131 -4.49 6.99 -1.36
N TYR A 132 -3.43 7.43 -0.69
CA TYR A 132 -3.12 6.95 0.65
C TYR A 132 -4.07 7.47 1.74
N MET A 133 -4.84 8.54 1.49
CA MET A 133 -5.89 8.97 2.43
C MET A 133 -6.88 7.86 2.79
N TRP A 134 -7.10 6.91 1.88
CA TRP A 134 -7.97 5.77 2.15
C TRP A 134 -7.35 4.78 3.13
N THR A 135 -6.05 4.53 3.01
CA THR A 135 -5.28 3.74 3.98
C THR A 135 -5.30 4.41 5.35
N GLN A 136 -5.11 5.72 5.41
CA GLN A 136 -5.22 6.49 6.65
C GLN A 136 -6.64 6.40 7.26
N LYS A 137 -7.67 6.49 6.42
CA LYS A 137 -9.06 6.32 6.89
C LYS A 137 -9.31 4.93 7.45
N ILE A 138 -8.83 3.89 6.80
CA ILE A 138 -8.95 2.50 7.29
C ILE A 138 -8.23 2.38 8.63
N PHE A 139 -7.00 2.90 8.76
CA PHE A 139 -6.29 2.93 10.02
C PHE A 139 -7.10 3.60 11.15
N LEU A 140 -7.71 4.76 10.87
CA LEU A 140 -8.55 5.46 11.85
C LEU A 140 -9.79 4.65 12.24
N LEU A 141 -10.37 3.86 11.33
CA LEU A 141 -11.46 2.96 11.65
C LEU A 141 -11.01 1.86 12.62
N PHE A 142 -9.85 1.25 12.39
CA PHE A 142 -9.26 0.28 13.34
C PHE A 142 -8.90 0.93 14.67
N PHE A 143 -8.28 2.09 14.64
CA PHE A 143 -7.91 2.82 15.87
C PHE A 143 -9.12 3.20 16.72
N ASN A 144 -10.24 3.56 16.09
CA ASN A 144 -11.48 3.90 16.79
C ASN A 144 -12.42 2.71 16.99
N ALA A 145 -11.91 1.48 16.90
CA ALA A 145 -12.70 0.27 17.09
C ALA A 145 -12.07 -0.68 18.10
N TRP A 146 -12.94 -1.48 18.70
CA TRP A 146 -12.60 -2.65 19.51
C TRP A 146 -13.44 -3.85 19.02
N TYR A 147 -13.01 -5.08 19.34
CA TYR A 147 -13.74 -6.27 18.92
C TYR A 147 -14.53 -6.86 20.11
N ASP A 148 -15.85 -6.89 19.96
CA ASP A 148 -16.76 -7.50 20.93
C ASP A 148 -16.92 -9.00 20.62
N ASN A 149 -16.28 -9.85 21.41
CA ASN A 149 -16.34 -11.30 21.25
C ASN A 149 -17.71 -11.90 21.59
N LYS A 150 -18.57 -11.16 22.29
CA LYS A 150 -19.94 -11.60 22.61
C LYS A 150 -20.86 -11.46 21.40
N GLU A 151 -20.71 -10.38 20.66
CA GLU A 151 -21.52 -10.10 19.48
C GLU A 151 -20.80 -10.45 18.16
N ASP A 152 -19.55 -10.92 18.26
CA ASP A 152 -18.70 -11.31 17.13
C ASP A 152 -18.55 -10.22 16.07
N LYS A 153 -18.30 -8.98 16.52
CA LYS A 153 -18.16 -7.82 15.61
C LYS A 153 -17.34 -6.69 16.21
N ALA A 154 -16.77 -5.87 15.33
CA ALA A 154 -16.13 -4.61 15.69
C ALA A 154 -17.19 -3.55 16.05
N LYS A 155 -16.92 -2.78 17.11
CA LYS A 155 -17.73 -1.65 17.58
C LYS A 155 -16.83 -0.42 17.75
N HIS A 156 -17.44 0.76 17.70
CA HIS A 156 -16.73 2.00 17.96
C HIS A 156 -16.23 2.06 19.40
N ILE A 157 -15.05 2.63 19.63
CA ILE A 157 -14.39 2.68 20.94
C ILE A 157 -15.22 3.43 22.01
N ASP A 158 -16.01 4.43 21.59
CA ASP A 158 -16.90 5.18 22.49
C ASP A 158 -17.95 4.28 23.18
N VAL A 159 -18.40 3.23 22.49
CA VAL A 159 -19.32 2.25 23.09
C VAL A 159 -18.64 1.54 24.25
N LEU A 160 -17.38 1.13 24.08
CA LEU A 160 -16.59 0.52 25.15
C LEU A 160 -16.36 1.49 26.31
N GLN A 161 -16.01 2.76 25.98
CA GLN A 161 -15.84 3.78 27.00
C GLN A 161 -17.10 3.97 27.84
N THR A 162 -18.26 4.02 27.20
CA THR A 162 -19.56 4.10 27.89
C THR A 162 -19.80 2.89 28.78
N LEU A 163 -19.46 1.68 28.35
CA LEU A 163 -19.55 0.48 29.18
C LEU A 163 -18.63 0.59 30.40
N PHE A 164 -17.40 1.06 30.23
CA PHE A 164 -16.48 1.26 31.35
C PHE A 164 -16.98 2.32 32.34
N GLU A 165 -17.64 3.38 31.86
CA GLU A 165 -18.23 4.43 32.71
C GLU A 165 -19.45 3.96 33.48
N THR A 166 -20.18 2.96 32.97
CA THR A 166 -21.45 2.50 33.58
C THR A 166 -21.31 1.19 34.37
N GLU A 167 -20.51 0.25 33.89
CA GLU A 167 -20.44 -1.12 34.40
C GLU A 167 -19.03 -1.59 34.77
N GLY A 168 -17.97 -0.83 34.40
CA GLY A 168 -16.60 -1.32 34.45
C GLY A 168 -16.29 -2.33 33.33
N ASN A 169 -15.26 -3.17 33.51
CA ASN A 169 -14.86 -4.11 32.46
C ASN A 169 -15.12 -5.59 32.79
N GLU A 170 -15.65 -5.93 33.97
CA GLU A 170 -15.81 -7.32 34.42
C GLU A 170 -16.63 -8.19 33.44
N ASN A 171 -17.66 -7.61 32.83
CA ASN A 171 -18.57 -8.32 31.91
C ASN A 171 -18.23 -8.09 30.43
N VAL A 172 -17.15 -7.34 30.12
CA VAL A 172 -16.73 -7.06 28.76
C VAL A 172 -15.96 -8.25 28.19
N LYS A 173 -16.46 -8.82 27.09
CA LYS A 173 -15.80 -9.90 26.34
C LYS A 173 -15.16 -9.29 25.08
N ALA A 174 -13.89 -8.99 25.15
CA ALA A 174 -13.17 -8.31 24.09
C ALA A 174 -11.88 -9.05 23.71
N SER A 175 -11.45 -8.87 22.47
CA SER A 175 -10.07 -9.20 22.07
C SER A 175 -9.14 -8.09 22.57
N ALA A 176 -8.62 -8.23 23.77
CA ALA A 176 -7.81 -7.22 24.44
C ALA A 176 -6.60 -7.83 25.14
N ASP A 177 -5.51 -7.08 25.22
CA ASP A 177 -4.28 -7.45 25.96
C ASP A 177 -4.28 -6.76 27.32
N TYR A 178 -5.43 -6.77 28.01
CA TYR A 178 -5.62 -6.20 29.33
C TYR A 178 -6.19 -7.26 30.27
N GLU A 179 -5.42 -7.58 31.33
CA GLU A 179 -5.79 -8.63 32.31
C GLU A 179 -6.43 -8.07 33.59
N GLY A 180 -6.42 -6.74 33.75
CA GLY A 180 -6.97 -6.08 34.92
C GLY A 180 -8.50 -6.06 34.95
N THR A 181 -9.08 -6.01 36.16
CA THR A 181 -10.51 -5.76 36.36
C THR A 181 -10.69 -4.44 37.09
N PHE A 182 -11.72 -3.69 36.72
CA PHE A 182 -12.07 -2.41 37.35
C PHE A 182 -13.58 -2.17 37.30
N SER A 183 -14.07 -1.48 38.32
CA SER A 183 -15.45 -1.01 38.42
C SER A 183 -15.63 0.33 37.69
N ALA A 184 -16.89 0.74 37.46
CA ALA A 184 -17.21 2.03 36.90
C ALA A 184 -16.67 3.23 37.73
N ASP A 185 -16.69 3.09 39.06
CA ASP A 185 -16.20 4.15 39.97
C ASP A 185 -14.66 4.25 39.92
N GLU A 186 -13.97 3.14 39.89
CA GLU A 186 -12.51 3.12 39.65
C GLU A 186 -12.15 3.77 38.32
N TRP A 187 -12.81 3.38 37.23
CA TRP A 187 -12.62 3.96 35.92
C TRP A 187 -12.76 5.48 35.92
N LYS A 188 -13.82 6.00 36.54
CA LYS A 188 -14.07 7.44 36.66
C LYS A 188 -13.04 8.18 37.49
N SER A 189 -12.41 7.49 38.47
CA SER A 189 -11.37 8.07 39.31
C SER A 189 -10.02 8.24 38.59
N TRP A 190 -9.81 7.53 37.49
CA TRP A 190 -8.54 7.55 36.76
C TRP A 190 -8.33 8.83 35.98
N SER A 191 -7.06 9.19 35.83
CA SER A 191 -6.70 10.28 34.91
C SER A 191 -7.03 9.90 33.45
N LYS A 192 -7.28 10.88 32.62
CA LYS A 192 -7.52 10.67 31.17
C LYS A 192 -6.40 9.85 30.51
N LYS A 193 -5.16 10.07 30.94
CA LYS A 193 -4.02 9.30 30.44
C LYS A 193 -4.14 7.81 30.82
N ALA A 194 -4.46 7.51 32.06
CA ALA A 194 -4.63 6.11 32.51
C ALA A 194 -5.80 5.42 31.77
N GLN A 195 -6.91 6.13 31.56
CA GLN A 195 -8.03 5.65 30.77
C GLN A 195 -7.61 5.33 29.32
N GLU A 196 -6.88 6.23 28.67
CA GLU A 196 -6.38 6.01 27.32
C GLU A 196 -5.37 4.85 27.25
N ASP A 197 -4.47 4.72 28.21
CA ASP A 197 -3.51 3.62 28.28
C ASP A 197 -4.22 2.25 28.35
N VAL A 198 -5.36 2.19 29.02
CA VAL A 198 -6.21 0.98 29.04
C VAL A 198 -6.97 0.81 27.73
N LEU A 199 -7.61 1.87 27.19
CA LEU A 199 -8.32 1.79 25.91
C LEU A 199 -7.42 1.32 24.77
N GLN A 200 -6.14 1.70 24.78
CA GLN A 200 -5.17 1.22 23.78
C GLN A 200 -5.07 -0.30 23.72
N LYS A 201 -5.23 -0.99 24.86
CA LYS A 201 -5.20 -2.46 24.93
C LYS A 201 -6.44 -3.14 24.31
N TYR A 202 -7.51 -2.39 24.11
CA TYR A 202 -8.75 -2.86 23.48
C TYR A 202 -8.88 -2.47 22.00
N ARG A 203 -8.18 -1.40 21.55
CA ARG A 203 -8.24 -0.94 20.16
C ARG A 203 -7.76 -2.00 19.20
N LEU A 204 -8.35 -2.04 17.99
CA LEU A 204 -7.90 -2.94 16.93
C LEU A 204 -6.56 -2.49 16.31
N ALA A 205 -6.26 -1.19 16.30
CA ALA A 205 -4.92 -0.68 16.00
C ALA A 205 -4.32 -0.08 17.28
N TYR A 206 -3.16 -0.55 17.70
CA TYR A 206 -2.52 -0.17 18.97
C TYR A 206 -1.00 -0.10 18.84
N ILE A 207 -0.35 0.60 19.78
CA ILE A 207 1.11 0.68 19.85
C ILE A 207 1.61 -0.30 20.92
N ASP A 208 2.61 -1.09 20.56
CA ASP A 208 3.37 -1.91 21.50
C ASP A 208 4.84 -2.01 21.05
N PHE A 209 5.66 -2.68 21.85
CA PHE A 209 7.05 -2.91 21.53
C PHE A 209 7.23 -4.23 20.79
N ALA A 210 8.11 -4.22 19.78
CA ALA A 210 8.55 -5.41 19.06
C ALA A 210 10.05 -5.36 18.80
N ASP A 211 10.66 -6.52 18.74
CA ASP A 211 12.00 -6.68 18.21
C ASP A 211 11.95 -6.49 16.69
N VAL A 212 12.70 -5.52 16.18
CA VAL A 212 12.75 -5.17 14.77
C VAL A 212 14.18 -5.25 14.25
N ASN A 213 14.31 -5.53 12.96
CA ASN A 213 15.60 -5.52 12.27
C ASN A 213 16.04 -4.07 12.00
N TRP A 214 16.87 -3.52 12.83
CA TRP A 214 17.38 -2.15 12.68
C TRP A 214 18.71 -2.14 11.93
N CYS A 215 18.82 -1.26 10.94
CA CYS A 215 20.06 -1.00 10.21
C CYS A 215 20.49 0.46 10.40
N ASP A 216 21.54 0.70 11.19
CA ASP A 216 22.02 2.06 11.46
C ASP A 216 22.50 2.78 10.19
N ALA A 217 23.15 2.07 9.29
CA ALA A 217 23.69 2.65 8.05
C ALA A 217 22.59 3.11 7.09
N LEU A 218 21.42 2.47 7.11
CA LEU A 218 20.26 2.85 6.32
C LEU A 218 19.28 3.75 7.11
N GLY A 219 19.44 3.83 8.43
CA GLY A 219 18.60 4.64 9.32
C GLY A 219 17.14 4.16 9.39
N THR A 220 16.89 2.86 9.21
CA THR A 220 15.53 2.34 9.10
C THR A 220 15.39 0.91 9.62
N VAL A 221 14.13 0.51 9.85
CA VAL A 221 13.73 -0.88 10.12
C VAL A 221 13.59 -1.62 8.79
N LEU A 222 14.08 -2.86 8.76
CA LEU A 222 14.03 -3.74 7.59
C LEU A 222 13.05 -4.90 7.84
N ALA A 223 12.34 -5.29 6.80
CA ALA A 223 11.56 -6.52 6.80
C ALA A 223 12.49 -7.76 6.88
N ASN A 224 11.95 -8.89 7.31
CA ASN A 224 12.76 -10.12 7.41
C ASN A 224 13.37 -10.53 6.05
N ASP A 225 12.63 -10.31 4.96
CA ASP A 225 13.07 -10.64 3.60
C ASP A 225 14.22 -9.74 3.10
N GLU A 226 14.42 -8.58 3.73
CA GLU A 226 15.48 -7.63 3.40
C GLU A 226 16.78 -7.89 4.19
N VAL A 227 16.80 -8.94 5.03
CA VAL A 227 17.97 -9.31 5.85
C VAL A 227 18.42 -10.72 5.48
N LYS A 228 19.67 -10.84 5.08
CA LYS A 228 20.35 -12.13 4.77
C LYS A 228 21.65 -12.22 5.54
N ASP A 229 21.83 -13.31 6.26
CA ASP A 229 23.08 -13.58 7.02
C ASP A 229 23.49 -12.45 7.98
N GLY A 230 22.49 -11.76 8.58
CA GLY A 230 22.70 -10.66 9.52
C GLY A 230 23.09 -9.31 8.88
N VAL A 231 22.96 -9.20 7.56
CA VAL A 231 23.21 -7.95 6.84
C VAL A 231 22.02 -7.57 5.96
N SER A 232 21.89 -6.27 5.66
CA SER A 232 20.87 -5.77 4.75
C SER A 232 21.12 -6.26 3.32
N GLU A 233 20.07 -6.68 2.61
CA GLU A 233 20.16 -7.05 1.19
C GLU A 233 20.69 -5.86 0.36
N ARG A 234 20.27 -4.66 0.72
CA ARG A 234 20.72 -3.41 0.10
C ARG A 234 21.94 -2.87 0.85
N GLY A 235 23.10 -2.90 0.20
CA GLY A 235 24.34 -2.33 0.70
C GLY A 235 25.16 -3.25 1.60
N GLY A 236 24.65 -4.40 2.05
CA GLY A 236 25.38 -5.36 2.87
C GLY A 236 25.76 -4.83 4.26
N PHE A 237 24.96 -3.93 4.84
CA PHE A 237 25.24 -3.31 6.14
C PHE A 237 24.79 -4.21 7.29
N PRO A 238 25.50 -4.19 8.43
CA PRO A 238 25.08 -4.93 9.62
C PRO A 238 23.66 -4.56 10.09
N VAL A 239 22.92 -5.58 10.50
CA VAL A 239 21.56 -5.44 11.03
C VAL A 239 21.53 -6.00 12.45
N GLU A 240 20.90 -5.28 13.36
CA GLU A 240 20.73 -5.69 14.76
C GLU A 240 19.24 -5.74 15.16
N GLN A 241 18.94 -6.58 16.13
CA GLN A 241 17.59 -6.61 16.74
C GLN A 241 17.50 -5.47 17.75
N LYS A 242 16.49 -4.61 17.58
CA LYS A 242 16.17 -3.53 18.54
C LYS A 242 14.72 -3.59 18.96
N LEU A 243 14.48 -3.44 20.27
CA LEU A 243 13.14 -3.29 20.81
C LEU A 243 12.64 -1.86 20.53
N MET A 244 11.66 -1.74 19.64
CA MET A 244 11.11 -0.44 19.20
C MET A 244 9.58 -0.44 19.24
N LYS A 245 9.00 0.75 19.48
CA LYS A 245 7.55 0.93 19.36
C LYS A 245 7.11 0.76 17.90
N GLN A 246 6.10 -0.08 17.71
CA GLN A 246 5.49 -0.34 16.42
C GLN A 246 3.95 -0.26 16.53
N TRP A 247 3.29 -0.02 15.40
CA TRP A 247 1.86 -0.19 15.28
C TRP A 247 1.51 -1.65 14.98
N PHE A 248 0.52 -2.15 15.71
CA PHE A 248 -0.05 -3.48 15.52
C PHE A 248 -1.53 -3.39 15.18
N ASN A 249 -2.04 -4.40 14.49
CA ASN A 249 -3.45 -4.65 14.28
C ASN A 249 -3.82 -6.01 14.87
N LYS A 250 -4.99 -6.07 15.54
CA LYS A 250 -5.59 -7.31 16.04
C LYS A 250 -6.42 -7.99 14.97
#